data_2eb2f846766882e7f54bd9c2dade58d6
#
_entry.id   2eb2f846766882e7f54bd9c2dade58d6
#
_cell.length_a   1.000
_cell.length_b   1.000
_cell.length_c   1.000
_cell.angle_alpha   90.00
_cell.angle_beta   90.00
_cell.angle_gamma   90.00
#
_symmetry.space_group_name_H-M   'P 1'
#
loop_
_entity.id
_entity.type
_entity.pdbx_description
1 polymer ?
#
loop_
_entity_poly.entity_id
_entity_poly.type
_entity_poly.pdbx_seq_one_letter_code
_entity_poly.pdbx_strand_id
1 'polypeptide(L)'
;PSLALQLTIATGNPIKVAEIEAMLGPLQLDVHRQPPDLDVEETGSTYRENAELKANAAALRTGGWALADDSGLEVDALQGAPGLYSARYAEGNDAKVQRLLNELGDSPYRSACFRSTMVLCDPSGSCRAAAEGICWGELLSAPAYPGGEFESLLWVREARCTYGELNAAQLSRLGSRGKAARALAPQLRELLHLS
;
A
#
# COMPACT_ATOMS: atom_id res chain seq x y z
N PRO A 1 -28.64 17.48 4.30
CA PRO A 1 -27.31 17.04 3.82
C PRO A 1 -27.05 15.63 4.33
N SER A 2 -26.86 14.70 3.38
CA SER A 2 -26.44 13.34 3.73
C SER A 2 -25.05 13.47 4.38
N LEU A 3 -24.91 13.01 5.61
CA LEU A 3 -23.61 12.89 6.25
C LEU A 3 -22.79 11.89 5.43
N ALA A 4 -21.60 12.30 4.98
CA ALA A 4 -20.71 11.41 4.29
C ALA A 4 -20.40 10.19 5.16
N LEU A 5 -20.35 9.00 4.55
CA LEU A 5 -20.06 7.78 5.28
C LEU A 5 -18.61 7.80 5.79
N GLN A 6 -18.43 7.51 7.08
CA GLN A 6 -17.12 7.46 7.71
C GLN A 6 -16.39 6.17 7.33
N LEU A 7 -15.12 6.31 6.96
CA LEU A 7 -14.22 5.22 6.69
C LEU A 7 -12.91 5.43 7.45
N THR A 8 -12.54 4.48 8.28
CA THR A 8 -11.23 4.49 8.94
C THR A 8 -10.19 3.83 8.06
N ILE A 9 -9.06 4.50 7.84
CA ILE A 9 -7.88 3.88 7.23
C ILE A 9 -7.03 3.30 8.36
N ALA A 10 -6.80 2.00 8.30
CA ALA A 10 -6.14 1.23 9.35
C ALA A 10 -4.60 1.39 9.30
N THR A 11 -4.15 2.62 9.49
CA THR A 11 -2.72 2.96 9.60
C THR A 11 -2.56 4.18 10.52
N GLY A 12 -1.44 4.22 11.24
CA GLY A 12 -1.03 5.39 12.02
C GLY A 12 -0.24 6.42 11.22
N ASN A 13 0.12 6.11 9.97
CA ASN A 13 0.91 7.00 9.12
C ASN A 13 0.03 8.02 8.39
N PRO A 14 0.11 9.33 8.74
CA PRO A 14 -0.75 10.35 8.15
C PRO A 14 -0.49 10.56 6.65
N ILE A 15 0.72 10.32 6.17
CA ILE A 15 1.06 10.41 4.74
C ILE A 15 0.30 9.33 3.96
N LYS A 16 0.27 8.12 4.47
CA LYS A 16 -0.44 7.00 3.87
C LYS A 16 -1.95 7.22 3.87
N VAL A 17 -2.50 7.78 4.95
CA VAL A 17 -3.92 8.18 5.01
C VAL A 17 -4.25 9.18 3.92
N ALA A 18 -3.44 10.23 3.76
CA ALA A 18 -3.65 11.26 2.75
C ALA A 18 -3.57 10.70 1.32
N GLU A 19 -2.63 9.79 1.05
CA GLU A 19 -2.53 9.13 -0.26
C GLU A 19 -3.78 8.30 -0.58
N ILE A 20 -4.23 7.48 0.36
CA ILE A 20 -5.42 6.64 0.16
C ILE A 20 -6.67 7.50 0.04
N GLU A 21 -6.81 8.55 0.86
CA GLU A 21 -7.92 9.50 0.75
C GLU A 21 -7.99 10.13 -0.65
N ALA A 22 -6.86 10.56 -1.19
CA ALA A 22 -6.79 11.11 -2.55
C ALA A 22 -7.22 10.08 -3.61
N MET A 23 -6.82 8.82 -3.45
CA MET A 23 -7.20 7.73 -4.35
C MET A 23 -8.70 7.40 -4.28
N LEU A 24 -9.33 7.61 -3.12
CA LEU A 24 -10.76 7.38 -2.87
C LEU A 24 -11.61 8.65 -3.06
N GLY A 25 -11.00 9.78 -3.39
CA GLY A 25 -11.68 11.07 -3.52
C GLY A 25 -12.99 11.04 -4.33
N PRO A 26 -13.06 10.33 -5.48
CA PRO A 26 -14.28 10.23 -6.27
C PRO A 26 -15.47 9.58 -5.53
N LEU A 27 -15.22 8.85 -4.44
CA LEU A 27 -16.26 8.19 -3.65
C LEU A 27 -16.89 9.08 -2.58
N GLN A 28 -16.34 10.27 -2.32
CA GLN A 28 -16.84 11.25 -1.34
C GLN A 28 -17.07 10.66 0.05
N LEU A 29 -16.08 9.93 0.54
CA LEU A 29 -16.07 9.35 1.89
C LEU A 29 -15.49 10.34 2.91
N ASP A 30 -15.95 10.26 4.15
CA ASP A 30 -15.33 10.94 5.29
C ASP A 30 -14.23 10.05 5.88
N VAL A 31 -12.99 10.31 5.49
CA VAL A 31 -11.84 9.46 5.79
C VAL A 31 -11.15 9.87 7.07
N HIS A 32 -10.93 8.92 7.95
CA HIS A 32 -10.27 9.10 9.24
C HIS A 32 -9.07 8.16 9.40
N ARG A 33 -8.08 8.62 10.14
CA ARG A 33 -6.97 7.78 10.60
C ARG A 33 -7.43 6.88 11.74
N GLN A 34 -6.81 5.71 11.89
CA GLN A 34 -7.06 4.84 13.03
C GLN A 34 -6.71 5.52 14.36
N PRO A 35 -7.27 5.06 15.50
CA PRO A 35 -6.87 5.52 16.82
C PRO A 35 -5.35 5.40 17.03
N PRO A 36 -4.69 6.40 17.67
CA PRO A 36 -3.23 6.44 17.75
C PRO A 36 -2.60 5.34 18.62
N ASP A 37 -3.39 4.74 19.51
CA ASP A 37 -2.97 3.65 20.38
C ASP A 37 -3.23 2.25 19.80
N LEU A 38 -3.77 2.18 18.58
CA LEU A 38 -4.01 0.90 17.93
C LEU A 38 -2.72 0.41 17.27
N ASP A 39 -2.19 -0.69 17.78
CA ASP A 39 -1.06 -1.40 17.22
C ASP A 39 -1.48 -2.83 16.89
N VAL A 40 -1.23 -3.25 15.66
CA VAL A 40 -1.64 -4.55 15.15
C VAL A 40 -0.41 -5.32 14.69
N GLU A 41 -0.20 -6.47 15.31
CA GLU A 41 0.88 -7.36 14.92
C GLU A 41 0.55 -8.04 13.58
N GLU A 42 1.43 -7.87 12.61
CA GLU A 42 1.29 -8.45 11.28
C GLU A 42 1.87 -9.86 11.24
N THR A 43 1.05 -10.84 11.62
CA THR A 43 1.43 -12.25 11.73
C THR A 43 1.00 -13.10 10.53
N GLY A 44 0.39 -12.48 9.53
CA GLY A 44 -0.07 -13.16 8.33
C GLY A 44 1.08 -13.64 7.44
N SER A 45 0.79 -14.61 6.60
CA SER A 45 1.72 -15.17 5.60
C SER A 45 1.51 -14.57 4.20
N THR A 46 0.53 -13.69 4.03
CA THR A 46 0.25 -12.96 2.79
C THR A 46 -0.06 -11.50 3.08
N TYR A 47 0.04 -10.65 2.07
CA TYR A 47 -0.39 -9.24 2.17
C TYR A 47 -1.87 -9.14 2.56
N ARG A 48 -2.70 -10.00 1.98
CA ARG A 48 -4.13 -10.04 2.27
C ARG A 48 -4.39 -10.35 3.75
N GLU A 49 -3.76 -11.37 4.30
CA GLU A 49 -3.92 -11.73 5.71
C GLU A 49 -3.51 -10.58 6.63
N ASN A 50 -2.39 -9.90 6.36
CA ASN A 50 -1.96 -8.76 7.15
C ASN A 50 -2.92 -7.57 7.01
N ALA A 51 -3.41 -7.29 5.82
CA ALA A 51 -4.41 -6.25 5.60
C ALA A 51 -5.73 -6.59 6.34
N GLU A 52 -6.16 -7.85 6.32
CA GLU A 52 -7.32 -8.33 7.06
C GLU A 52 -7.17 -8.12 8.57
N LEU A 53 -6.01 -8.46 9.14
CA LEU A 53 -5.72 -8.24 10.56
C LEU A 53 -5.85 -6.76 10.94
N LYS A 54 -5.30 -5.88 10.14
CA LYS A 54 -5.34 -4.44 10.39
C LYS A 54 -6.75 -3.85 10.23
N ALA A 55 -7.44 -4.19 9.16
CA ALA A 55 -8.79 -3.70 8.91
C ALA A 55 -9.79 -4.22 9.95
N ASN A 56 -9.71 -5.49 10.31
CA ASN A 56 -10.53 -6.09 11.36
C ASN A 56 -10.34 -5.37 12.70
N ALA A 57 -9.09 -5.18 13.13
CA ALA A 57 -8.79 -4.51 14.39
C ALA A 57 -9.29 -3.07 14.42
N ALA A 58 -9.12 -2.31 13.34
CA ALA A 58 -9.60 -0.95 13.24
C ALA A 58 -11.13 -0.87 13.22
N ALA A 59 -11.81 -1.77 12.50
CA ALA A 59 -13.26 -1.84 12.45
C ALA A 59 -13.86 -2.14 13.83
N LEU A 60 -13.34 -3.12 14.53
CA LEU A 60 -13.79 -3.48 15.88
C LEU A 60 -13.54 -2.36 16.88
N ARG A 61 -12.38 -1.69 16.79
CA ARG A 61 -12.03 -0.61 17.71
C ARG A 61 -12.89 0.63 17.52
N THR A 62 -13.21 0.98 16.27
CA THR A 62 -13.99 2.19 15.95
C THR A 62 -15.49 1.94 15.88
N GLY A 63 -15.91 0.68 15.72
CA GLY A 63 -17.32 0.32 15.48
C GLY A 63 -17.81 0.76 14.10
N GLY A 64 -16.92 0.98 13.15
CA GLY A 64 -17.23 1.45 11.80
C GLY A 64 -16.50 0.68 10.71
N TRP A 65 -16.71 1.07 9.46
CA TRP A 65 -16.00 0.52 8.31
C TRP A 65 -14.52 0.88 8.38
N ALA A 66 -13.67 -0.07 8.02
CA ALA A 66 -12.22 0.13 7.99
C ALA A 66 -11.59 -0.47 6.73
N LEU A 67 -10.66 0.27 6.16
CA LEU A 67 -9.86 -0.12 5.00
C LEU A 67 -8.40 -0.21 5.43
N ALA A 68 -7.77 -1.33 5.12
CA ALA A 68 -6.34 -1.50 5.30
C ALA A 68 -5.66 -1.84 3.97
N ASP A 69 -4.39 -1.48 3.87
CA ASP A 69 -3.53 -2.03 2.83
C ASP A 69 -2.32 -2.72 3.46
N ASP A 70 -1.78 -3.68 2.75
CA ASP A 70 -0.45 -4.20 2.97
C ASP A 70 0.29 -4.27 1.64
N SER A 71 1.56 -3.91 1.65
CA SER A 71 2.34 -3.73 0.43
C SER A 71 3.78 -4.20 0.63
N GLY A 72 4.42 -4.55 -0.47
CA GLY A 72 5.83 -4.91 -0.45
C GLY A 72 6.46 -4.79 -1.83
N LEU A 73 7.79 -4.77 -1.82
CA LEU A 73 8.61 -4.88 -3.02
C LEU A 73 8.95 -6.35 -3.26
N GLU A 74 8.68 -6.84 -4.44
CA GLU A 74 9.05 -8.19 -4.87
C GLU A 74 10.09 -8.10 -6.00
N VAL A 75 11.27 -8.66 -5.76
CA VAL A 75 12.39 -8.65 -6.71
C VAL A 75 12.56 -10.03 -7.34
N ASP A 76 12.45 -10.11 -8.65
CA ASP A 76 12.47 -11.40 -9.35
C ASP A 76 13.78 -12.17 -9.12
N ALA A 77 14.92 -11.48 -9.21
CA ALA A 77 16.23 -12.11 -8.99
C ALA A 77 16.44 -12.62 -7.55
N LEU A 78 15.63 -12.15 -6.60
CA LEU A 78 15.65 -12.56 -5.19
C LEU A 78 14.44 -13.45 -4.85
N GLN A 79 13.81 -14.05 -5.83
CA GLN A 79 12.66 -14.94 -5.67
C GLN A 79 11.48 -14.30 -4.91
N GLY A 80 11.26 -13.02 -5.17
CA GLY A 80 10.19 -12.23 -4.55
C GLY A 80 10.56 -11.53 -3.25
N ALA A 81 11.76 -11.73 -2.73
CA ALA A 81 12.21 -10.99 -1.54
C ALA A 81 12.45 -9.51 -1.89
N PRO A 82 12.32 -8.59 -0.93
CA PRO A 82 11.91 -8.75 0.46
C PRO A 82 10.41 -9.06 0.69
N GLY A 83 9.54 -8.77 -0.27
CA GLY A 83 8.12 -9.12 -0.27
C GLY A 83 7.39 -8.70 1.01
N LEU A 84 6.81 -9.68 1.69
CA LEU A 84 6.06 -9.48 2.92
C LEU A 84 6.88 -8.80 4.03
N TYR A 85 8.19 -8.95 4.00
CA TYR A 85 9.12 -8.41 5.00
C TYR A 85 9.72 -7.05 4.61
N SER A 86 9.20 -6.39 3.57
CA SER A 86 9.75 -5.13 3.04
C SER A 86 9.89 -4.05 4.11
N ALA A 87 8.91 -3.88 4.99
CA ALA A 87 8.95 -2.89 6.07
C ALA A 87 10.04 -3.17 7.11
N ARG A 88 10.39 -4.44 7.30
CA ARG A 88 11.33 -4.93 8.34
C ARG A 88 12.65 -5.43 7.77
N TYR A 89 12.93 -5.11 6.52
CA TYR A 89 14.11 -5.62 5.80
C TYR A 89 15.43 -5.16 6.41
N ALA A 90 15.48 -3.93 6.92
CA ALA A 90 16.59 -3.37 7.67
C ALA A 90 16.10 -2.16 8.48
N GLU A 91 16.94 -1.63 9.36
CA GLU A 91 16.62 -0.42 10.13
C GLU A 91 16.96 0.84 9.31
N GLY A 92 15.91 1.57 8.93
CA GLY A 92 16.03 2.82 8.19
C GLY A 92 16.13 2.64 6.67
N ASN A 93 15.80 3.71 5.97
CA ASN A 93 15.71 3.70 4.52
C ASN A 93 17.04 3.40 3.83
N ASP A 94 18.12 4.05 4.27
CA ASP A 94 19.44 3.85 3.69
C ASP A 94 19.93 2.40 3.85
N ALA A 95 19.71 1.80 5.02
CA ALA A 95 20.10 0.42 5.28
C ALA A 95 19.29 -0.57 4.41
N LYS A 96 18.00 -0.31 4.21
CA LYS A 96 17.17 -1.13 3.30
C LYS A 96 17.66 -1.06 1.86
N VAL A 97 17.95 0.13 1.38
CA VAL A 97 18.50 0.36 0.03
C VAL A 97 19.84 -0.35 -0.15
N GLN A 98 20.77 -0.18 0.81
CA GLN A 98 22.09 -0.80 0.74
C GLN A 98 22.01 -2.32 0.77
N ARG A 99 21.19 -2.88 1.65
CA ARG A 99 21.01 -4.33 1.72
C ARG A 99 20.47 -4.88 0.41
N LEU A 100 19.45 -4.24 -0.16
CA LEU A 100 18.86 -4.67 -1.44
C LEU A 100 19.89 -4.63 -2.56
N LEU A 101 20.63 -3.54 -2.69
CA LEU A 101 21.67 -3.40 -3.72
C LEU A 101 22.79 -4.43 -3.54
N ASN A 102 23.19 -4.72 -2.29
CA ASN A 102 24.21 -5.74 -2.00
C ASN A 102 23.72 -7.15 -2.38
N GLU A 103 22.50 -7.50 -2.02
CA GLU A 103 21.92 -8.82 -2.34
C GLU A 103 21.67 -8.98 -3.85
N LEU A 104 21.29 -7.90 -4.53
CA LEU A 104 21.06 -7.92 -5.97
C LEU A 104 22.38 -7.90 -6.75
N GLY A 105 23.42 -7.25 -6.23
CA GLY A 105 24.73 -7.13 -6.86
C GLY A 105 24.65 -6.52 -8.25
N ASP A 106 25.46 -7.06 -9.15
CA ASP A 106 25.52 -6.68 -10.56
C ASP A 106 24.64 -7.57 -11.48
N SER A 107 23.65 -8.24 -10.90
CA SER A 107 22.70 -9.04 -11.65
C SER A 107 22.07 -8.25 -12.81
N PRO A 108 22.03 -8.78 -14.03
CA PRO A 108 21.33 -8.14 -15.14
C PRO A 108 19.80 -8.25 -15.03
N TYR A 109 19.29 -9.10 -14.14
CA TYR A 109 17.87 -9.31 -13.92
C TYR A 109 17.37 -8.34 -12.87
N ARG A 110 16.88 -7.18 -13.31
CA ARG A 110 16.51 -6.05 -12.46
C ARG A 110 15.00 -5.88 -12.30
N SER A 111 14.20 -6.79 -12.83
CA SER A 111 12.74 -6.71 -12.75
C SER A 111 12.25 -6.84 -11.30
N ALA A 112 11.36 -5.95 -10.93
CA ALA A 112 10.72 -5.93 -9.62
C ALA A 112 9.34 -5.27 -9.71
N CYS A 113 8.52 -5.46 -8.67
CA CYS A 113 7.25 -4.77 -8.58
C CYS A 113 6.95 -4.35 -7.15
N PHE A 114 6.20 -3.25 -7.00
CA PHE A 114 5.41 -3.04 -5.80
C PHE A 114 4.06 -3.74 -5.96
N ARG A 115 3.68 -4.48 -4.94
CA ARG A 115 2.38 -5.16 -4.84
C ARG A 115 1.65 -4.62 -3.63
N SER A 116 0.37 -4.27 -3.79
CA SER A 116 -0.49 -3.80 -2.71
C SER A 116 -1.78 -4.58 -2.69
N THR A 117 -2.22 -4.96 -1.51
CA THR A 117 -3.54 -5.55 -1.28
C THR A 117 -4.33 -4.64 -0.35
N MET A 118 -5.56 -4.30 -0.73
CA MET A 118 -6.49 -3.55 0.10
C MET A 118 -7.63 -4.44 0.54
N VAL A 119 -8.04 -4.30 1.80
CA VAL A 119 -9.14 -5.06 2.41
C VAL A 119 -10.09 -4.11 3.11
N LEU A 120 -11.38 -4.28 2.86
CA LEU A 120 -12.45 -3.56 3.55
C LEU A 120 -13.13 -4.50 4.55
N CYS A 121 -13.21 -4.09 5.82
CA CYS A 121 -13.99 -4.77 6.84
C CYS A 121 -15.18 -3.90 7.29
N ASP A 122 -16.30 -4.55 7.57
CA ASP A 122 -17.50 -3.90 8.08
C ASP A 122 -17.40 -3.63 9.59
N PRO A 123 -18.38 -2.92 10.20
CA PRO A 123 -18.34 -2.62 11.63
C PRO A 123 -18.29 -3.84 12.56
N SER A 124 -18.67 -5.02 12.08
CA SER A 124 -18.55 -6.27 12.85
C SER A 124 -17.14 -6.88 12.80
N GLY A 125 -16.25 -6.28 12.01
CA GLY A 125 -14.91 -6.77 11.77
C GLY A 125 -14.81 -7.82 10.67
N SER A 126 -15.91 -8.12 9.98
CA SER A 126 -15.92 -9.07 8.86
C SER A 126 -15.34 -8.45 7.60
N CYS A 127 -14.39 -9.12 6.99
CA CYS A 127 -13.80 -8.67 5.71
C CYS A 127 -14.79 -8.92 4.57
N ARG A 128 -15.18 -7.86 3.88
CA ARG A 128 -16.26 -7.88 2.89
C ARG A 128 -15.75 -7.75 1.46
N ALA A 129 -14.59 -7.17 1.26
CA ALA A 129 -14.01 -6.96 -0.07
C ALA A 129 -12.51 -6.88 0.01
N ALA A 130 -11.84 -7.27 -1.06
CA ALA A 130 -10.41 -7.15 -1.22
C ALA A 130 -10.05 -6.93 -2.69
N ALA A 131 -8.96 -6.22 -2.94
CA ALA A 131 -8.41 -6.03 -4.28
C ALA A 131 -6.90 -5.86 -4.22
N GLU A 132 -6.25 -6.15 -5.33
CA GLU A 132 -4.80 -6.08 -5.48
C GLU A 132 -4.42 -5.14 -6.62
N GLY A 133 -3.27 -4.51 -6.49
CA GLY A 133 -2.64 -3.71 -7.53
C GLY A 133 -1.15 -3.99 -7.60
N ILE A 134 -0.59 -3.93 -8.82
CA ILE A 134 0.82 -4.20 -9.06
C ILE A 134 1.39 -3.10 -9.96
N CYS A 135 2.55 -2.58 -9.56
CA CYS A 135 3.34 -1.66 -10.38
C CYS A 135 4.70 -2.28 -10.69
N TRP A 136 4.89 -2.70 -11.93
CA TRP A 136 6.14 -3.26 -12.40
C TRP A 136 7.16 -2.18 -12.75
N GLY A 137 8.43 -2.50 -12.57
CA GLY A 137 9.53 -1.65 -12.96
C GLY A 137 10.87 -2.39 -12.97
N GLU A 138 11.93 -1.63 -13.08
CA GLU A 138 13.31 -2.14 -13.04
C GLU A 138 14.09 -1.43 -11.95
N LEU A 139 14.87 -2.16 -11.18
CA LEU A 139 15.70 -1.59 -10.12
C LEU A 139 16.95 -0.95 -10.70
N LEU A 140 17.17 0.31 -10.35
CA LEU A 140 18.40 1.04 -10.65
C LEU A 140 19.56 0.48 -9.84
N SER A 141 20.79 0.73 -10.29
CA SER A 141 22.02 0.35 -9.57
C SER A 141 22.37 1.30 -8.42
N ALA A 142 21.72 2.46 -8.37
CA ALA A 142 21.83 3.43 -7.29
C ALA A 142 20.50 4.19 -7.15
N PRO A 143 20.15 4.68 -5.95
CA PRO A 143 18.93 5.45 -5.77
C PRO A 143 18.97 6.75 -6.58
N ALA A 144 17.84 7.14 -7.13
CA ALA A 144 17.72 8.36 -7.93
C ALA A 144 17.83 9.64 -7.08
N TYR A 145 17.58 9.54 -5.79
CA TYR A 145 17.66 10.64 -4.82
C TYR A 145 17.98 10.08 -3.43
N PRO A 146 18.59 10.90 -2.55
CA PRO A 146 18.93 10.46 -1.19
C PRO A 146 17.71 10.42 -0.27
N GLY A 147 17.79 9.60 0.79
CA GLY A 147 16.78 9.55 1.85
C GLY A 147 15.53 8.74 1.55
N GLY A 148 15.35 8.29 0.33
CA GLY A 148 14.24 7.42 -0.05
C GLY A 148 14.48 5.97 0.34
N GLU A 149 13.41 5.18 0.29
CA GLU A 149 13.43 3.73 0.46
C GLU A 149 13.47 3.05 -0.93
N PHE A 150 12.84 1.91 -1.08
CA PHE A 150 12.80 1.16 -2.35
C PHE A 150 12.20 1.95 -3.52
N GLU A 151 11.31 2.89 -3.24
CA GLU A 151 10.71 3.75 -4.27
C GLU A 151 11.73 4.63 -4.99
N SER A 152 12.88 4.87 -4.39
CA SER A 152 14.00 5.59 -5.01
C SER A 152 14.78 4.76 -6.03
N LEU A 153 14.55 3.45 -6.04
CA LEU A 153 15.23 2.48 -6.90
C LEU A 153 14.37 1.95 -8.05
N LEU A 154 13.05 1.90 -7.88
CA LEU A 154 12.17 1.27 -8.88
C LEU A 154 11.83 2.25 -10.00
N TRP A 155 12.44 2.04 -11.17
CA TRP A 155 12.16 2.80 -12.39
C TRP A 155 10.86 2.34 -13.01
N VAL A 156 9.92 3.26 -13.21
CA VAL A 156 8.61 3.01 -13.82
C VAL A 156 8.66 3.49 -15.26
N ARG A 157 8.64 2.56 -16.19
CA ARG A 157 8.86 2.83 -17.62
C ARG A 157 7.83 3.82 -18.20
N GLU A 158 6.56 3.65 -17.86
CA GLU A 158 5.48 4.50 -18.40
C GLU A 158 5.63 5.96 -17.99
N ALA A 159 6.15 6.21 -16.80
CA ALA A 159 6.35 7.56 -16.27
C ALA A 159 7.75 8.13 -16.54
N ARG A 160 8.69 7.29 -16.96
CA ARG A 160 10.11 7.64 -17.17
C ARG A 160 10.76 8.29 -15.94
N CYS A 161 10.42 7.80 -14.77
CA CYS A 161 10.99 8.20 -13.49
C CYS A 161 10.87 7.06 -12.49
N THR A 162 11.49 7.22 -11.31
CA THR A 162 11.31 6.24 -10.24
C THR A 162 9.93 6.37 -9.61
N TYR A 163 9.51 5.30 -8.93
CA TYR A 163 8.23 5.24 -8.22
C TYR A 163 8.06 6.42 -7.25
N GLY A 164 9.12 6.76 -6.51
CA GLY A 164 9.11 7.87 -5.57
C GLY A 164 9.01 9.25 -6.21
N GLU A 165 9.27 9.37 -7.51
CA GLU A 165 9.15 10.61 -8.28
C GLU A 165 7.78 10.75 -8.95
N LEU A 166 6.90 9.76 -8.84
CA LEU A 166 5.53 9.84 -9.35
C LEU A 166 4.76 10.93 -8.61
N ASN A 167 4.06 11.79 -9.36
CA ASN A 167 3.12 12.75 -8.77
C ASN A 167 1.83 12.06 -8.31
N ALA A 168 0.95 12.78 -7.63
CA ALA A 168 -0.28 12.22 -7.08
C ALA A 168 -1.18 11.56 -8.14
N ALA A 169 -1.32 12.18 -9.32
CA ALA A 169 -2.10 11.61 -10.42
C ALA A 169 -1.48 10.34 -10.98
N GLN A 170 -0.15 10.31 -11.12
CA GLN A 170 0.59 9.13 -11.56
C GLN A 170 0.55 8.00 -10.52
N LEU A 171 0.70 8.31 -9.23
CA LEU A 171 0.56 7.33 -8.14
C LEU A 171 -0.82 6.68 -8.15
N SER A 172 -1.86 7.48 -8.33
CA SER A 172 -3.23 6.96 -8.42
C SER A 172 -3.43 6.06 -9.63
N ARG A 173 -2.83 6.40 -10.77
CA ARG A 173 -2.98 5.67 -12.03
C ARG A 173 -2.06 4.46 -12.15
N LEU A 174 -0.78 4.60 -11.80
CA LEU A 174 0.28 3.62 -12.04
C LEU A 174 0.71 2.89 -10.77
N GLY A 175 0.60 3.52 -9.60
CA GLY A 175 1.02 2.95 -8.34
C GLY A 175 0.22 1.72 -7.94
N SER A 176 0.84 0.84 -7.17
CA SER A 176 0.19 -0.40 -6.72
C SER A 176 -1.04 -0.14 -5.86
N ARG A 177 -0.97 0.80 -4.91
CA ARG A 177 -2.15 1.20 -4.10
C ARG A 177 -3.24 1.83 -4.94
N GLY A 178 -2.89 2.71 -5.88
CA GLY A 178 -3.85 3.35 -6.79
C GLY A 178 -4.61 2.32 -7.62
N LYS A 179 -3.91 1.32 -8.15
CA LYS A 179 -4.53 0.21 -8.89
C LYS A 179 -5.43 -0.63 -8.00
N ALA A 180 -5.00 -0.95 -6.78
CA ALA A 180 -5.81 -1.68 -5.80
C ALA A 180 -7.09 -0.89 -5.44
N ALA A 181 -6.96 0.40 -5.19
CA ALA A 181 -8.08 1.28 -4.87
C ALA A 181 -9.12 1.33 -6.01
N ARG A 182 -8.67 1.47 -7.26
CA ARG A 182 -9.57 1.44 -8.41
C ARG A 182 -10.27 0.10 -8.60
N ALA A 183 -9.54 -1.00 -8.38
CA ALA A 183 -10.13 -2.34 -8.46
C ALA A 183 -11.16 -2.57 -7.36
N LEU A 184 -10.96 -1.96 -6.18
CA LEU A 184 -11.86 -2.08 -5.04
C LEU A 184 -13.08 -1.15 -5.15
N ALA A 185 -12.97 -0.03 -5.86
CA ALA A 185 -13.98 1.02 -5.90
C ALA A 185 -15.41 0.53 -6.23
N PRO A 186 -15.64 -0.36 -7.21
CA PRO A 186 -16.99 -0.89 -7.48
C PRO A 186 -17.60 -1.60 -6.27
N GLN A 187 -16.82 -2.39 -5.56
CA GLN A 187 -17.25 -3.09 -4.34
C GLN A 187 -17.54 -2.12 -3.20
N LEU A 188 -16.72 -1.07 -3.05
CA LEU A 188 -16.96 -0.01 -2.06
C LEU A 188 -18.28 0.70 -2.33
N ARG A 189 -18.56 1.06 -3.59
CA ARG A 189 -19.83 1.71 -3.97
C ARG A 189 -21.03 0.84 -3.61
N GLU A 190 -20.98 -0.43 -3.92
CA GLU A 190 -22.06 -1.37 -3.63
C GLU A 190 -22.26 -1.57 -2.12
N LEU A 191 -21.20 -1.91 -1.40
CA LEU A 191 -21.26 -2.23 0.03
C LEU A 191 -21.60 -1.02 0.91
N LEU A 192 -21.13 0.16 0.53
CA LEU A 192 -21.32 1.40 1.28
C LEU A 192 -22.52 2.22 0.74
N HIS A 193 -23.24 1.69 -0.23
CA HIS A 193 -24.41 2.34 -0.87
C HIS A 193 -24.09 3.77 -1.37
N LEU A 194 -22.94 3.93 -2.00
CA LEU A 194 -22.51 5.22 -2.56
C LEU A 194 -23.09 5.42 -3.96
N SER A 195 -23.49 6.66 -4.24
CA SER A 195 -24.01 7.07 -5.56
C SER A 195 -22.91 7.20 -6.62
#